data_a4bf8f7459487574cecaa56a49e1ea02
#
_entry.id   a4bf8f7459487574cecaa56a49e1ea02
#
_cell.length_a   1.000
_cell.length_b   1.000
_cell.length_c   1.000
_cell.angle_alpha   90.00
_cell.angle_beta   90.00
_cell.angle_gamma   90.00
#
_symmetry.space_group_name_H-M   'P 1'
#
loop_
_entity.id
_entity.type
_entity.pdbx_description
1 polymer ?
#
loop_
_entity_poly.entity_id
_entity_poly.type
_entity_poly.pdbx_seq_one_letter_code
_entity_poly.pdbx_strand_id
1 'polypeptide(L)'
;MAQDQEQRLGTLLARFNEPVIPEDSLQRWLRQFASGDHGIALRLLECIEFHGYRRLQAECRQLHHQLMADLGARGFDTEHYRDIDFSRAFTGKSGDLISYLYRRANRIPVTAFHSIEALHERRASLGERALVILDDYIGTGSQFLLQFLARSPGDIALLNAYAVFRVGAIAVHDDARHKQQLLAQGDIDALMAIEEQELACIDFSHDRQQLLEALASVEWDSGGLEAVARDFPVNQHPSLNEDERQQLNDFLQRSGAVAFESVTGFLLGHHTFFYGAPNALPQLLLPLFRRVEDFTSYDTSVQQGLPCDIIDYDIANPEPITRFYPRQPG
;
A
#
# COMPACT_ATOMS: atom_id res chain seq x y z
N MET A 1 28.41 -17.11 -15.58
CA MET A 1 27.72 -15.80 -15.61
C MET A 1 26.42 -15.84 -16.42
N ALA A 2 26.41 -16.13 -17.73
CA ALA A 2 25.15 -16.15 -18.49
C ALA A 2 24.14 -17.21 -18.02
N GLN A 3 24.57 -18.41 -17.72
CA GLN A 3 23.72 -19.52 -17.26
C GLN A 3 23.13 -19.25 -15.87
N ASP A 4 23.87 -18.62 -14.96
CA ASP A 4 23.38 -18.23 -13.64
C ASP A 4 22.34 -17.12 -13.75
N GLN A 5 22.57 -16.13 -14.61
CA GLN A 5 21.61 -15.06 -14.89
C GLN A 5 20.30 -15.61 -15.47
N GLU A 6 20.37 -16.54 -16.41
CA GLU A 6 19.21 -17.18 -17.02
C GLU A 6 18.40 -17.99 -15.99
N GLN A 7 19.06 -18.70 -15.10
CA GLN A 7 18.41 -19.43 -14.00
C GLN A 7 17.71 -18.47 -13.03
N ARG A 8 18.33 -17.35 -12.66
CA ARG A 8 17.74 -16.33 -11.80
C ARG A 8 16.51 -15.69 -12.44
N LEU A 9 16.59 -15.34 -13.72
CA LEU A 9 15.46 -14.84 -14.51
C LEU A 9 14.28 -15.84 -14.49
N GLY A 10 14.54 -17.10 -14.76
CA GLY A 10 13.51 -18.15 -14.72
C GLY A 10 12.82 -18.26 -13.35
N THR A 11 13.60 -18.13 -12.27
CA THR A 11 13.06 -18.13 -10.90
C THR A 11 12.18 -16.90 -10.62
N LEU A 12 12.59 -15.73 -11.07
CA LEU A 12 11.82 -14.48 -10.92
C LEU A 12 10.53 -14.54 -11.72
N LEU A 13 10.56 -15.03 -12.96
CA LEU A 13 9.36 -15.19 -13.79
C LEU A 13 8.36 -16.18 -13.17
N ALA A 14 8.84 -17.28 -12.59
CA ALA A 14 7.99 -18.23 -11.88
C ALA A 14 7.35 -17.60 -10.62
N ARG A 15 8.02 -16.64 -9.99
CA ARG A 15 7.52 -15.92 -8.81
C ARG A 15 6.50 -14.84 -9.18
N PHE A 16 6.70 -14.14 -10.31
CA PHE A 16 5.82 -13.08 -10.80
C PHE A 16 4.78 -13.63 -11.80
N ASN A 17 4.00 -14.60 -11.40
CA ASN A 17 3.15 -15.37 -12.30
C ASN A 17 1.64 -15.11 -12.19
N GLU A 18 1.21 -14.14 -11.38
CA GLU A 18 -0.21 -13.84 -11.19
C GLU A 18 -0.49 -12.31 -11.15
N PRO A 19 -0.67 -11.61 -12.25
CA PRO A 19 -0.49 -12.01 -13.64
C PRO A 19 0.98 -12.18 -14.01
N VAL A 20 1.22 -12.92 -15.07
CA VAL A 20 2.58 -13.22 -15.55
C VAL A 20 3.26 -11.94 -16.06
N ILE A 21 4.42 -11.58 -15.52
CA ILE A 21 5.30 -10.60 -16.16
C ILE A 21 5.91 -11.27 -17.37
N PRO A 22 5.74 -10.73 -18.60
CA PRO A 22 6.35 -11.30 -19.79
C PRO A 22 7.87 -11.33 -19.66
N GLU A 23 8.49 -12.43 -20.10
CA GLU A 23 9.95 -12.58 -20.05
C GLU A 23 10.68 -11.44 -20.78
N ASP A 24 10.17 -11.05 -21.94
CA ASP A 24 10.76 -9.95 -22.71
C ASP A 24 10.67 -8.61 -21.99
N SER A 25 9.65 -8.36 -21.17
CA SER A 25 9.57 -7.13 -20.37
C SER A 25 10.66 -7.10 -19.32
N LEU A 26 10.90 -8.22 -18.64
CA LEU A 26 11.99 -8.34 -17.68
C LEU A 26 13.36 -8.25 -18.35
N GLN A 27 13.53 -8.86 -19.53
CA GLN A 27 14.75 -8.76 -20.31
C GLN A 27 14.98 -7.34 -20.86
N ARG A 28 13.93 -6.65 -21.32
CA ARG A 28 14.02 -5.24 -21.76
C ARG A 28 14.41 -4.34 -20.60
N TRP A 29 13.80 -4.57 -19.42
CA TRP A 29 14.15 -3.83 -18.21
C TRP A 29 15.63 -4.01 -17.83
N LEU A 30 16.15 -5.24 -17.86
CA LEU A 30 17.58 -5.49 -17.58
C LEU A 30 18.51 -4.80 -18.56
N ARG A 31 18.16 -4.77 -19.86
CA ARG A 31 19.02 -4.18 -20.91
C ARG A 31 19.26 -2.68 -20.77
N GLN A 32 18.52 -2.00 -19.90
CA GLN A 32 18.73 -0.58 -19.64
C GLN A 32 19.96 -0.31 -18.79
N PHE A 33 20.38 -1.30 -18.04
CA PHE A 33 21.53 -1.20 -17.15
C PHE A 33 22.79 -1.68 -17.87
N ALA A 34 23.93 -1.16 -17.44
CA ALA A 34 25.21 -1.69 -17.89
C ALA A 34 25.29 -3.19 -17.53
N SER A 35 25.95 -3.99 -18.37
CA SER A 35 26.05 -5.44 -18.13
C SER A 35 26.67 -5.81 -16.78
N GLY A 36 27.55 -4.94 -16.24
CA GLY A 36 28.12 -5.08 -14.92
C GLY A 36 27.10 -4.92 -13.78
N ASP A 37 26.00 -4.20 -14.01
CA ASP A 37 24.95 -3.94 -13.03
C ASP A 37 23.80 -4.96 -13.09
N HIS A 38 23.77 -5.86 -14.09
CA HIS A 38 22.69 -6.86 -14.19
C HIS A 38 22.57 -7.74 -12.96
N GLY A 39 23.69 -8.11 -12.33
CA GLY A 39 23.70 -8.92 -11.11
C GLY A 39 22.98 -8.25 -9.94
N ILE A 40 23.25 -6.98 -9.72
CA ILE A 40 22.63 -6.22 -8.63
C ILE A 40 21.17 -5.83 -8.96
N ALA A 41 20.85 -5.58 -10.24
CA ALA A 41 19.48 -5.34 -10.68
C ALA A 41 18.59 -6.58 -10.44
N LEU A 42 19.08 -7.79 -10.75
CA LEU A 42 18.39 -9.04 -10.41
C LEU A 42 18.27 -9.22 -8.89
N ARG A 43 19.31 -8.86 -8.14
CA ARG A 43 19.28 -8.94 -6.67
C ARG A 43 18.22 -8.03 -6.08
N LEU A 44 18.05 -6.83 -6.62
CA LEU A 44 16.94 -5.95 -6.27
C LEU A 44 15.59 -6.64 -6.47
N LEU A 45 15.35 -7.24 -7.63
CA LEU A 45 14.10 -7.96 -7.92
C LEU A 45 13.88 -9.17 -6.99
N GLU A 46 14.95 -9.85 -6.57
CA GLU A 46 14.86 -10.95 -5.61
C GLU A 46 14.40 -10.49 -4.21
N CYS A 47 14.66 -9.23 -3.86
CA CYS A 47 14.18 -8.63 -2.62
C CYS A 47 12.71 -8.18 -2.70
N ILE A 48 12.09 -8.10 -3.87
CA ILE A 48 10.71 -7.65 -4.01
C ILE A 48 9.73 -8.74 -3.55
N GLU A 49 8.84 -8.40 -2.66
CA GLU A 49 7.73 -9.23 -2.20
C GLU A 49 6.51 -9.03 -3.12
N PHE A 50 6.25 -10.03 -3.98
CA PHE A 50 5.12 -9.99 -4.91
C PHE A 50 3.88 -10.66 -4.30
N HIS A 51 2.79 -9.93 -4.19
CA HIS A 51 1.49 -10.39 -3.73
C HIS A 51 0.62 -10.79 -4.91
N GLY A 52 0.85 -12.02 -5.42
CA GLY A 52 -0.02 -12.63 -6.43
C GLY A 52 -1.43 -12.89 -5.89
N TYR A 53 -2.38 -13.14 -6.79
CA TYR A 53 -3.81 -13.27 -6.43
C TYR A 53 -4.09 -14.28 -5.31
N ARG A 54 -3.51 -15.48 -5.39
CA ARG A 54 -3.72 -16.54 -4.37
C ARG A 54 -3.07 -16.19 -3.04
N ARG A 55 -1.87 -15.63 -3.09
CA ARG A 55 -1.16 -15.15 -1.91
C ARG A 55 -1.98 -14.05 -1.21
N LEU A 56 -2.47 -13.07 -1.97
CA LEU A 56 -3.27 -11.98 -1.43
C LEU A 56 -4.57 -12.47 -0.78
N GLN A 57 -5.23 -13.50 -1.35
CA GLN A 57 -6.39 -14.11 -0.70
C GLN A 57 -6.04 -14.77 0.65
N ALA A 58 -4.88 -15.41 0.76
CA ALA A 58 -4.43 -16.01 2.02
C ALA A 58 -4.11 -14.92 3.05
N GLU A 59 -3.46 -13.84 2.63
CA GLU A 59 -3.14 -12.68 3.45
C GLU A 59 -4.39 -11.94 3.92
N CYS A 60 -5.41 -11.80 3.08
CA CYS A 60 -6.72 -11.30 3.51
C CYS A 60 -7.35 -12.15 4.63
N ARG A 61 -7.18 -13.47 4.61
CA ARG A 61 -7.66 -14.34 5.71
C ARG A 61 -6.83 -14.15 6.98
N GLN A 62 -5.52 -14.04 6.84
CA GLN A 62 -4.62 -13.79 7.96
C GLN A 62 -4.93 -12.46 8.64
N LEU A 63 -5.06 -11.38 7.85
CA LEU A 63 -5.45 -10.05 8.34
C LEU A 63 -6.79 -10.10 9.07
N HIS A 64 -7.76 -10.80 8.49
CA HIS A 64 -9.07 -10.96 9.11
C HIS A 64 -8.97 -11.67 10.46
N HIS A 65 -8.20 -12.75 10.54
CA HIS A 65 -8.00 -13.47 11.79
C HIS A 65 -7.38 -12.56 12.87
N GLN A 66 -6.39 -11.75 12.53
CA GLN A 66 -5.76 -10.80 13.45
C GLN A 66 -6.77 -9.76 13.96
N LEU A 67 -7.49 -9.10 13.04
CA LEU A 67 -8.50 -8.09 13.37
C LEU A 67 -9.63 -8.67 14.23
N MET A 68 -10.14 -9.85 13.87
CA MET A 68 -11.23 -10.49 14.62
C MET A 68 -10.76 -11.01 15.98
N ALA A 69 -9.52 -11.41 16.14
CA ALA A 69 -8.98 -11.80 17.44
C ALA A 69 -8.94 -10.59 18.40
N ASP A 70 -8.50 -9.43 17.93
CA ASP A 70 -8.50 -8.20 18.73
C ASP A 70 -9.92 -7.73 19.06
N LEU A 71 -10.80 -7.63 18.05
CA LEU A 71 -12.18 -7.19 18.26
C LEU A 71 -12.98 -8.16 19.13
N GLY A 72 -12.80 -9.47 18.96
CA GLY A 72 -13.44 -10.48 19.81
C GLY A 72 -12.99 -10.41 21.27
N ALA A 73 -11.69 -10.13 21.52
CA ALA A 73 -11.18 -9.90 22.86
C ALA A 73 -11.80 -8.65 23.53
N ARG A 74 -12.33 -7.72 22.75
CA ARG A 74 -13.06 -6.52 23.21
C ARG A 74 -14.57 -6.73 23.30
N GLY A 75 -15.07 -7.92 22.95
CA GLY A 75 -16.47 -8.30 23.09
C GLY A 75 -17.35 -8.08 21.85
N PHE A 76 -16.79 -7.74 20.70
CA PHE A 76 -17.54 -7.56 19.45
C PHE A 76 -17.94 -8.91 18.81
N ASP A 77 -19.08 -8.92 18.09
CA ASP A 77 -19.62 -10.10 17.39
C ASP A 77 -18.81 -10.39 16.10
N THR A 78 -17.73 -11.15 16.23
CA THR A 78 -16.85 -11.51 15.12
C THR A 78 -17.38 -12.66 14.26
N GLU A 79 -18.46 -13.31 14.65
CA GLU A 79 -19.09 -14.40 13.90
C GLU A 79 -20.14 -13.88 12.91
N HIS A 80 -20.98 -12.94 13.33
CA HIS A 80 -22.10 -12.43 12.53
C HIS A 80 -21.94 -10.96 12.14
N TYR A 81 -20.89 -10.27 12.64
CA TYR A 81 -20.56 -8.87 12.36
C TYR A 81 -21.69 -7.88 12.64
N ARG A 82 -22.51 -8.14 13.68
CA ARG A 82 -23.70 -7.32 13.97
C ARG A 82 -23.34 -5.91 14.41
N ASP A 83 -22.18 -5.78 15.05
CA ASP A 83 -21.62 -4.55 15.63
C ASP A 83 -20.27 -4.15 15.01
N ILE A 84 -19.92 -4.75 13.88
CA ILE A 84 -18.69 -4.45 13.13
C ILE A 84 -19.06 -3.92 11.75
N ASP A 85 -18.60 -2.73 11.43
CA ASP A 85 -18.69 -2.14 10.10
C ASP A 85 -17.32 -2.19 9.41
N PHE A 86 -17.31 -2.54 8.13
CA PHE A 86 -16.12 -2.51 7.30
C PHE A 86 -16.25 -1.40 6.26
N SER A 87 -15.13 -0.72 6.00
CA SER A 87 -15.05 0.28 4.94
C SER A 87 -13.68 0.24 4.27
N ARG A 88 -13.50 1.05 3.25
CA ARG A 88 -12.24 1.28 2.55
C ARG A 88 -11.72 2.68 2.84
N ALA A 89 -10.40 2.84 2.83
CA ALA A 89 -9.80 4.15 3.01
C ALA A 89 -10.13 5.10 1.85
N PHE A 90 -10.03 4.62 0.60
CA PHE A 90 -10.20 5.44 -0.59
C PHE A 90 -11.11 4.77 -1.63
N THR A 91 -12.03 5.55 -2.20
CA THR A 91 -12.89 5.14 -3.30
C THR A 91 -12.16 5.32 -4.64
N GLY A 92 -12.33 4.39 -5.56
CA GLY A 92 -11.73 4.47 -6.91
C GLY A 92 -10.23 4.17 -6.96
N LYS A 93 -9.67 3.60 -5.88
CA LYS A 93 -8.26 3.16 -5.77
C LYS A 93 -8.18 1.68 -5.40
N SER A 94 -6.98 1.20 -5.10
CA SER A 94 -6.70 -0.19 -4.68
C SER A 94 -7.53 -0.64 -3.47
N GLY A 95 -7.93 0.28 -2.59
CA GLY A 95 -8.83 0.01 -1.47
C GLY A 95 -10.16 -0.63 -1.86
N ASP A 96 -10.71 -0.33 -3.05
CA ASP A 96 -11.91 -0.99 -3.57
C ASP A 96 -11.67 -2.47 -3.85
N LEU A 97 -10.55 -2.77 -4.50
CA LEU A 97 -10.18 -4.14 -4.85
C LEU A 97 -9.85 -4.96 -3.60
N ILE A 98 -9.05 -4.41 -2.68
CA ILE A 98 -8.69 -5.12 -1.46
C ILE A 98 -9.93 -5.40 -0.59
N SER A 99 -10.84 -4.45 -0.45
CA SER A 99 -12.10 -4.64 0.28
C SER A 99 -12.95 -5.74 -0.34
N TYR A 100 -13.03 -5.81 -1.67
CA TYR A 100 -13.72 -6.89 -2.38
C TYR A 100 -13.06 -8.25 -2.12
N LEU A 101 -11.73 -8.34 -2.28
CA LEU A 101 -10.99 -9.59 -2.05
C LEU A 101 -11.08 -10.06 -0.60
N TYR A 102 -10.90 -9.14 0.35
CA TYR A 102 -11.01 -9.40 1.78
C TYR A 102 -12.39 -9.94 2.15
N ARG A 103 -13.47 -9.27 1.70
CA ARG A 103 -14.83 -9.71 1.91
C ARG A 103 -15.08 -11.12 1.35
N ARG A 104 -14.62 -11.37 0.10
CA ARG A 104 -14.79 -12.67 -0.57
C ARG A 104 -14.00 -13.78 0.10
N ALA A 105 -12.75 -13.52 0.48
CA ALA A 105 -11.88 -14.50 1.12
C ALA A 105 -12.41 -14.94 2.48
N ASN A 106 -13.11 -14.05 3.20
CA ASN A 106 -13.63 -14.28 4.54
C ASN A 106 -15.15 -14.50 4.59
N ARG A 107 -15.83 -14.51 3.45
CA ARG A 107 -17.29 -14.73 3.34
C ARG A 107 -18.12 -13.72 4.15
N ILE A 108 -17.62 -12.50 4.32
CA ILE A 108 -18.31 -11.45 5.07
C ILE A 108 -19.53 -10.99 4.28
N PRO A 109 -20.71 -10.79 4.92
CA PRO A 109 -21.91 -10.28 4.26
C PRO A 109 -21.66 -8.89 3.65
N VAL A 110 -22.25 -8.62 2.50
CA VAL A 110 -22.17 -7.29 1.87
C VAL A 110 -22.76 -6.19 2.76
N THR A 111 -23.72 -6.55 3.59
CA THR A 111 -24.38 -5.64 4.55
C THR A 111 -23.48 -5.16 5.67
N ALA A 112 -22.32 -5.77 5.88
CA ALA A 112 -21.31 -5.29 6.84
C ALA A 112 -20.32 -4.30 6.20
N PHE A 113 -20.35 -4.13 4.85
CA PHE A 113 -19.48 -3.21 4.12
C PHE A 113 -20.26 -1.95 3.73
N HIS A 114 -19.72 -0.81 4.10
CA HIS A 114 -20.32 0.50 3.87
C HIS A 114 -19.31 1.46 3.26
N SER A 115 -19.79 2.40 2.45
CA SER A 115 -18.98 3.56 2.10
C SER A 115 -18.90 4.53 3.28
N ILE A 116 -17.89 5.39 3.30
CA ILE A 116 -17.75 6.41 4.35
C ILE A 116 -18.98 7.33 4.39
N GLU A 117 -19.54 7.68 3.22
CA GLU A 117 -20.74 8.48 3.10
C GLU A 117 -21.95 7.81 3.79
N ALA A 118 -22.14 6.51 3.56
CA ALA A 118 -23.23 5.74 4.20
C ALA A 118 -23.03 5.62 5.71
N LEU A 119 -21.79 5.60 6.20
CA LEU A 119 -21.50 5.62 7.63
C LEU A 119 -21.83 6.97 8.27
N HIS A 120 -21.59 8.08 7.57
CA HIS A 120 -22.00 9.41 8.04
C HIS A 120 -23.51 9.53 8.24
N GLU A 121 -24.32 8.96 7.34
CA GLU A 121 -25.78 8.95 7.47
C GLU A 121 -26.27 8.17 8.71
N ARG A 122 -25.50 7.19 9.17
CA ARG A 122 -25.82 6.31 10.30
C ARG A 122 -25.20 6.76 11.65
N ARG A 123 -24.51 7.88 11.68
CA ARG A 123 -23.65 8.32 12.79
C ARG A 123 -24.31 8.23 14.19
N ALA A 124 -25.60 8.47 14.31
CA ALA A 124 -26.29 8.44 15.60
C ALA A 124 -26.37 7.03 16.25
N SER A 125 -26.03 5.95 15.53
CA SER A 125 -26.14 4.56 15.99
C SER A 125 -24.80 3.84 16.13
N LEU A 126 -23.67 4.57 16.12
CA LEU A 126 -22.33 3.96 16.00
C LEU A 126 -21.61 3.72 17.33
N GLY A 127 -22.08 4.30 18.45
CA GLY A 127 -21.37 4.35 19.73
C GLY A 127 -21.03 3.00 20.37
N GLU A 128 -21.66 1.90 19.95
CA GLU A 128 -21.38 0.54 20.44
C GLU A 128 -20.78 -0.36 19.36
N ARG A 129 -20.32 0.22 18.25
CA ARG A 129 -19.84 -0.51 17.09
C ARG A 129 -18.33 -0.35 16.90
N ALA A 130 -17.73 -1.31 16.22
CA ALA A 130 -16.36 -1.22 15.72
C ALA A 130 -16.35 -0.86 14.24
N LEU A 131 -15.35 -0.07 13.81
CA LEU A 131 -15.07 0.23 12.41
C LEU A 131 -13.72 -0.37 12.00
N VAL A 132 -13.71 -1.12 10.92
CA VAL A 132 -12.50 -1.62 10.26
C VAL A 132 -12.35 -0.95 8.91
N ILE A 133 -11.30 -0.16 8.74
CA ILE A 133 -10.91 0.43 7.46
C ILE A 133 -9.86 -0.46 6.81
N LEU A 134 -10.06 -0.81 5.54
CA LEU A 134 -9.18 -1.68 4.78
C LEU A 134 -8.41 -0.92 3.71
N ASP A 135 -7.13 -1.23 3.59
CA ASP A 135 -6.27 -0.82 2.49
C ASP A 135 -5.33 -1.97 2.09
N ASP A 136 -4.67 -1.85 0.94
CA ASP A 136 -3.66 -2.83 0.50
C ASP A 136 -2.29 -2.51 1.08
N TYR A 137 -1.89 -1.24 1.01
CA TYR A 137 -0.58 -0.79 1.38
C TYR A 137 -0.60 0.60 2.02
N ILE A 138 0.08 0.73 3.14
CA ILE A 138 0.29 2.03 3.80
C ILE A 138 1.79 2.33 3.81
N GLY A 139 2.19 3.31 2.99
CA GLY A 139 3.57 3.76 2.86
C GLY A 139 3.99 4.67 4.01
N THR A 140 4.21 5.96 3.75
CA THR A 140 4.53 6.94 4.80
C THR A 140 3.39 7.15 5.81
N GLY A 141 2.20 6.74 5.48
CA GLY A 141 1.00 6.99 6.28
C GLY A 141 0.41 8.39 6.08
N SER A 142 1.15 9.34 5.48
CA SER A 142 0.69 10.72 5.29
C SER A 142 -0.58 10.79 4.45
N GLN A 143 -0.67 10.00 3.37
CA GLN A 143 -1.90 9.93 2.58
C GLN A 143 -3.09 9.46 3.41
N PHE A 144 -2.89 8.45 4.24
CA PHE A 144 -3.94 7.93 5.12
C PHE A 144 -4.32 8.97 6.17
N LEU A 145 -3.34 9.55 6.87
CA LEU A 145 -3.58 10.55 7.90
C LEU A 145 -4.25 11.80 7.34
N LEU A 146 -3.76 12.33 6.24
CA LEU A 146 -4.12 13.65 5.75
C LEU A 146 -5.27 13.63 4.74
N GLN A 147 -5.34 12.67 3.85
CA GLN A 147 -6.39 12.60 2.83
C GLN A 147 -7.61 11.77 3.28
N PHE A 148 -7.45 10.84 4.21
CA PHE A 148 -8.55 10.05 4.73
C PHE A 148 -9.05 10.61 6.06
N LEU A 149 -8.22 10.64 7.11
CA LEU A 149 -8.65 11.05 8.43
C LEU A 149 -8.98 12.55 8.50
N ALA A 150 -8.26 13.33 7.76
CA ALA A 150 -8.35 14.79 7.81
C ALA A 150 -8.99 15.41 6.58
N ARG A 151 -9.63 14.63 5.74
CA ARG A 151 -10.39 15.10 4.59
C ARG A 151 -11.48 16.09 4.99
N SER A 152 -12.09 15.88 6.15
CA SER A 152 -13.01 16.83 6.75
C SER A 152 -13.09 16.63 8.27
N PRO A 153 -13.41 17.65 9.05
CA PRO A 153 -13.73 17.51 10.48
C PRO A 153 -14.85 16.48 10.73
N GLY A 154 -15.72 16.28 9.73
CA GLY A 154 -16.78 15.28 9.76
C GLY A 154 -16.25 13.84 9.82
N ASP A 155 -15.16 13.54 9.10
CA ASP A 155 -14.59 12.20 9.05
C ASP A 155 -13.97 11.83 10.41
N ILE A 156 -13.25 12.74 11.05
CA ILE A 156 -12.73 12.54 12.40
C ILE A 156 -13.86 12.33 13.41
N ALA A 157 -14.89 13.14 13.32
CA ALA A 157 -16.07 13.00 14.18
C ALA A 157 -16.83 11.68 13.90
N LEU A 158 -16.75 11.12 12.68
CA LEU A 158 -17.27 9.78 12.38
C LEU A 158 -16.44 8.72 13.10
N LEU A 159 -15.11 8.79 13.04
CA LEU A 159 -14.24 7.82 13.71
C LEU A 159 -14.46 7.82 15.22
N ASN A 160 -14.54 9.00 15.83
CA ASN A 160 -14.82 9.17 17.27
C ASN A 160 -16.24 8.73 17.67
N ALA A 161 -17.15 8.53 16.71
CA ALA A 161 -18.48 7.99 16.98
C ALA A 161 -18.48 6.47 17.17
N TYR A 162 -17.44 5.76 16.77
CA TYR A 162 -17.29 4.33 17.00
C TYR A 162 -16.64 4.04 18.36
N ALA A 163 -17.03 2.93 18.99
CA ALA A 163 -16.39 2.46 20.21
C ALA A 163 -14.94 2.02 19.98
N VAL A 164 -14.66 1.47 18.79
CA VAL A 164 -13.33 1.01 18.39
C VAL A 164 -13.12 1.29 16.92
N PHE A 165 -11.94 1.77 16.58
CA PHE A 165 -11.49 1.98 15.20
C PHE A 165 -10.23 1.16 14.92
N ARG A 166 -10.18 0.49 13.77
CA ARG A 166 -9.05 -0.29 13.30
C ARG A 166 -8.75 -0.02 11.84
N VAL A 167 -7.49 0.00 11.50
CA VAL A 167 -7.01 0.00 10.13
C VAL A 167 -6.33 -1.33 9.85
N GLY A 168 -6.75 -2.01 8.78
CA GLY A 168 -6.15 -3.25 8.33
C GLY A 168 -5.52 -3.08 6.96
N ALA A 169 -4.25 -3.43 6.81
CA ALA A 169 -3.55 -3.40 5.53
C ALA A 169 -2.80 -4.72 5.27
N ILE A 170 -2.53 -5.03 4.00
CA ILE A 170 -1.69 -6.20 3.67
C ILE A 170 -0.24 -5.93 4.04
N ALA A 171 0.28 -4.76 3.67
CA ALA A 171 1.62 -4.36 4.06
C ALA A 171 1.65 -2.91 4.58
N VAL A 172 2.49 -2.67 5.57
CA VAL A 172 2.65 -1.34 6.18
C VAL A 172 4.13 -1.05 6.34
N HIS A 173 4.56 0.10 5.81
CA HIS A 173 5.92 0.59 5.97
C HIS A 173 6.20 1.05 7.39
N ASP A 174 7.44 0.97 7.80
CA ASP A 174 7.88 1.33 9.14
C ASP A 174 7.59 2.79 9.49
N ASP A 175 7.66 3.70 8.52
CA ASP A 175 7.35 5.11 8.73
C ASP A 175 5.90 5.32 9.17
N ALA A 176 4.94 4.63 8.54
CA ALA A 176 3.55 4.69 8.96
C ALA A 176 3.34 4.13 10.37
N ARG A 177 4.06 3.05 10.71
CA ARG A 177 4.05 2.50 12.08
C ARG A 177 4.62 3.46 13.10
N HIS A 178 5.70 4.15 12.75
CA HIS A 178 6.29 5.17 13.61
C HIS A 178 5.32 6.33 13.86
N LYS A 179 4.69 6.86 12.80
CA LYS A 179 3.67 7.91 12.93
C LYS A 179 2.46 7.47 13.77
N GLN A 180 2.01 6.24 13.60
CA GLN A 180 0.94 5.68 14.43
C GLN A 180 1.35 5.62 15.91
N GLN A 181 2.59 5.25 16.21
CA GLN A 181 3.09 5.23 17.60
C GLN A 181 3.11 6.64 18.20
N LEU A 182 3.56 7.65 17.44
CA LEU A 182 3.54 9.05 17.89
C LEU A 182 2.12 9.52 18.21
N LEU A 183 1.16 9.20 17.33
CA LEU A 183 -0.26 9.49 17.57
C LEU A 183 -0.77 8.80 18.84
N ALA A 184 -0.49 7.52 19.04
CA ALA A 184 -0.91 6.78 20.22
C ALA A 184 -0.28 7.29 21.52
N GLN A 185 0.89 7.90 21.45
CA GLN A 185 1.59 8.54 22.58
C GLN A 185 1.14 9.98 22.80
N GLY A 186 0.36 10.57 21.89
CA GLY A 186 -0.02 11.97 21.91
C GLY A 186 1.13 12.93 21.58
N ASP A 187 2.22 12.42 20.97
CA ASP A 187 3.37 13.23 20.58
C ASP A 187 3.12 13.91 19.21
N ILE A 188 2.22 14.85 19.23
CA ILE A 188 1.79 15.58 18.03
C ILE A 188 2.90 16.48 17.49
N ASP A 189 3.75 17.04 18.35
CA ASP A 189 4.86 17.89 17.93
C ASP A 189 5.89 17.12 17.11
N ALA A 190 6.24 15.88 17.53
CA ALA A 190 7.14 15.03 16.77
C ALA A 190 6.52 14.57 15.44
N LEU A 191 5.22 14.22 15.44
CA LEU A 191 4.50 13.89 14.22
C LEU A 191 4.51 15.07 13.24
N MET A 192 4.27 16.30 13.75
CA MET A 192 4.30 17.52 12.97
C MET A 192 5.63 17.75 12.30
N ALA A 193 6.72 17.59 13.04
CA ALA A 193 8.06 17.80 12.50
C ALA A 193 8.38 16.84 11.34
N ILE A 194 7.86 15.60 11.38
CA ILE A 194 7.99 14.63 10.29
C ILE A 194 7.12 15.07 9.10
N GLU A 195 5.85 15.39 9.34
CA GLU A 195 4.90 15.77 8.30
C GLU A 195 5.29 17.09 7.62
N GLU A 196 5.98 18.02 8.32
CA GLU A 196 6.46 19.25 7.70
C GLU A 196 7.38 19.04 6.50
N GLN A 197 8.21 18.03 6.58
CA GLN A 197 9.09 17.68 5.47
C GLN A 197 8.33 17.04 4.30
N GLU A 198 7.31 16.22 4.60
CA GLU A 198 6.51 15.55 3.58
C GLU A 198 5.42 16.44 3.00
N LEU A 199 4.80 17.30 3.82
CA LEU A 199 3.71 18.19 3.42
C LEU A 199 4.17 19.38 2.55
N ALA A 200 5.44 19.77 2.59
CA ALA A 200 5.99 20.76 1.67
C ALA A 200 5.79 20.36 0.18
N CYS A 201 5.52 19.08 -0.07
CA CYS A 201 5.33 18.52 -1.41
C CYS A 201 3.86 18.31 -1.80
N ILE A 202 2.90 18.54 -0.89
CA ILE A 202 1.47 18.29 -1.13
C ILE A 202 0.70 19.60 -0.98
N ASP A 203 -0.07 19.96 -2.01
CA ASP A 203 -0.93 21.16 -1.98
C ASP A 203 -2.15 20.91 -1.05
N PHE A 204 -2.15 21.52 0.13
CA PHE A 204 -3.23 21.42 1.09
C PHE A 204 -4.11 22.67 1.08
N SER A 205 -5.38 22.47 0.75
CA SER A 205 -6.41 23.52 0.81
C SER A 205 -6.99 23.76 2.20
N HIS A 206 -6.52 23.08 3.24
CA HIS A 206 -7.06 23.16 4.59
C HIS A 206 -6.03 23.70 5.58
N ASP A 207 -6.54 24.40 6.62
CA ASP A 207 -5.72 24.88 7.71
C ASP A 207 -5.06 23.70 8.43
N ARG A 208 -3.74 23.61 8.28
CA ARG A 208 -2.88 22.56 8.81
C ARG A 208 -3.04 22.38 10.32
N GLN A 209 -3.19 23.49 11.04
CA GLN A 209 -3.30 23.45 12.49
C GLN A 209 -4.64 22.82 12.93
N GLN A 210 -5.74 23.15 12.25
CA GLN A 210 -7.04 22.51 12.52
C GLN A 210 -7.00 21.01 12.27
N LEU A 211 -6.26 20.58 11.24
CA LEU A 211 -6.07 19.17 10.92
C LEU A 211 -5.42 18.40 12.05
N LEU A 212 -4.39 18.96 12.64
CA LEU A 212 -3.59 18.32 13.68
C LEU A 212 -4.27 18.32 15.02
N GLU A 213 -4.96 19.40 15.36
CA GLU A 213 -5.84 19.46 16.51
C GLU A 213 -6.94 18.40 16.39
N ALA A 214 -7.44 18.17 15.19
CA ALA A 214 -8.44 17.15 14.91
C ALA A 214 -7.86 15.73 14.99
N LEU A 215 -6.66 15.48 14.45
CA LEU A 215 -5.97 14.19 14.61
C LEU A 215 -5.62 13.89 16.07
N ALA A 216 -5.21 14.90 16.83
CA ALA A 216 -4.98 14.77 18.27
C ALA A 216 -6.25 14.42 19.06
N SER A 217 -7.43 14.72 18.52
CA SER A 217 -8.72 14.37 19.14
C SER A 217 -9.17 12.94 18.89
N VAL A 218 -8.50 12.18 17.98
CA VAL A 218 -8.83 10.76 17.74
C VAL A 218 -8.21 9.91 18.84
N GLU A 219 -9.02 9.10 19.50
CA GLU A 219 -8.53 8.12 20.48
C GLU A 219 -7.82 6.96 19.76
N TRP A 220 -6.52 7.14 19.52
CA TRP A 220 -5.66 6.10 18.98
C TRP A 220 -5.20 5.18 20.09
N ASP A 221 -5.49 3.90 19.99
CA ASP A 221 -4.79 2.92 20.81
C ASP A 221 -3.60 2.30 20.02
N SER A 222 -2.69 1.68 20.75
CA SER A 222 -1.47 1.06 20.17
C SER A 222 -1.76 -0.07 19.16
N GLY A 223 -2.98 -0.57 19.11
CA GLY A 223 -3.45 -1.64 18.21
C GLY A 223 -4.29 -1.14 17.03
N GLY A 224 -4.31 0.19 16.75
CA GLY A 224 -5.15 0.77 15.71
C GLY A 224 -4.80 0.33 14.28
N LEU A 225 -3.56 -0.06 14.03
CA LEU A 225 -3.05 -0.45 12.70
C LEU A 225 -2.55 -1.89 12.70
N GLU A 226 -3.28 -2.77 12.00
CA GLU A 226 -2.94 -4.17 11.80
C GLU A 226 -2.43 -4.42 10.38
N ALA A 227 -1.38 -5.23 10.23
CA ALA A 227 -0.85 -5.62 8.93
C ALA A 227 -0.31 -7.04 8.92
N VAL A 228 -0.43 -7.69 7.77
CA VAL A 228 0.12 -9.03 7.54
C VAL A 228 1.62 -8.97 7.35
N ALA A 229 2.10 -7.96 6.62
CA ALA A 229 3.50 -7.77 6.31
C ALA A 229 4.02 -6.41 6.79
N ARG A 230 5.29 -6.40 7.15
CA ARG A 230 6.06 -5.18 7.42
C ARG A 230 6.84 -4.82 6.18
N ASP A 231 6.78 -3.56 5.78
CA ASP A 231 7.60 -3.01 4.71
C ASP A 231 8.70 -2.10 5.28
N PHE A 232 9.81 -2.06 4.58
CA PHE A 232 11.00 -1.27 4.90
C PHE A 232 11.80 -1.04 3.62
N PRO A 233 12.78 -0.13 3.60
CA PRO A 233 13.59 0.10 2.41
C PRO A 233 14.28 -1.17 1.89
N VAL A 234 14.17 -1.45 0.59
CA VAL A 234 14.67 -2.68 -0.04
C VAL A 234 16.16 -2.91 0.18
N ASN A 235 16.95 -1.84 0.31
CA ASN A 235 18.37 -1.89 0.65
C ASN A 235 18.65 -2.39 2.08
N GLN A 236 17.63 -2.46 2.94
CA GLN A 236 17.70 -3.03 4.28
C GLN A 236 17.17 -4.47 4.34
N HIS A 237 16.82 -5.06 3.19
CA HIS A 237 16.24 -6.40 3.16
C HIS A 237 17.13 -7.43 3.88
N PRO A 238 16.57 -8.27 4.78
CA PRO A 238 17.36 -9.17 5.63
C PRO A 238 18.13 -10.25 4.86
N SER A 239 17.77 -10.54 3.63
CA SER A 239 18.51 -11.47 2.78
C SER A 239 19.79 -10.88 2.16
N LEU A 240 20.03 -9.58 2.33
CA LEU A 240 21.22 -8.90 1.83
C LEU A 240 22.31 -8.94 2.90
N ASN A 241 23.53 -9.31 2.50
CA ASN A 241 24.71 -9.06 3.31
C ASN A 241 25.19 -7.60 3.16
N GLU A 242 26.18 -7.19 3.92
CA GLU A 242 26.64 -5.79 3.95
C GLU A 242 27.19 -5.31 2.61
N ASP A 243 27.94 -6.16 1.91
CA ASP A 243 28.50 -5.83 0.59
C ASP A 243 27.38 -5.68 -0.44
N GLU A 244 26.36 -6.55 -0.41
CA GLU A 244 25.19 -6.45 -1.29
C GLU A 244 24.36 -5.19 -1.00
N ARG A 245 24.22 -4.82 0.27
CA ARG A 245 23.54 -3.56 0.66
C ARG A 245 24.25 -2.35 0.10
N GLN A 246 25.57 -2.30 0.24
CA GLN A 246 26.37 -1.20 -0.30
C GLN A 246 26.28 -1.14 -1.83
N GLN A 247 26.41 -2.27 -2.51
CA GLN A 247 26.27 -2.35 -3.97
C GLN A 247 24.88 -1.92 -4.43
N LEU A 248 23.83 -2.33 -3.71
CA LEU A 248 22.45 -1.94 -4.01
C LEU A 248 22.23 -0.44 -3.81
N ASN A 249 22.74 0.14 -2.72
CA ASN A 249 22.71 1.58 -2.49
C ASN A 249 23.38 2.35 -3.64
N ASP A 250 24.59 1.96 -4.00
CA ASP A 250 25.33 2.60 -5.09
C ASP A 250 24.58 2.47 -6.43
N PHE A 251 23.95 1.33 -6.68
CA PHE A 251 23.14 1.10 -7.87
C PHE A 251 21.87 1.98 -7.88
N LEU A 252 21.14 2.05 -6.79
CA LEU A 252 19.93 2.89 -6.65
C LEU A 252 20.28 4.37 -6.81
N GLN A 253 21.40 4.83 -6.24
CA GLN A 253 21.89 6.21 -6.42
C GLN A 253 22.23 6.50 -7.88
N ARG A 254 23.03 5.65 -8.53
CA ARG A 254 23.43 5.85 -9.93
C ARG A 254 22.24 5.81 -10.89
N SER A 255 21.23 5.02 -10.59
CA SER A 255 19.99 4.92 -11.40
C SER A 255 19.00 6.06 -11.13
N GLY A 256 19.31 6.97 -10.23
CA GLY A 256 18.44 8.10 -9.85
C GLY A 256 17.25 7.72 -8.97
N ALA A 257 17.14 6.46 -8.55
CA ALA A 257 16.00 5.99 -7.75
C ALA A 257 15.89 6.71 -6.39
N VAL A 258 17.03 7.07 -5.79
CA VAL A 258 17.12 7.77 -4.49
C VAL A 258 16.80 9.27 -4.60
N ALA A 259 16.95 9.88 -5.79
CA ALA A 259 16.70 11.31 -5.97
C ALA A 259 15.22 11.70 -5.72
N PHE A 260 14.32 10.73 -5.70
CA PHE A 260 12.88 10.93 -5.50
C PHE A 260 12.42 10.63 -4.07
N GLU A 261 13.26 10.04 -3.24
CA GLU A 261 12.94 9.69 -1.84
C GLU A 261 12.45 10.89 -1.02
N SER A 262 13.05 12.05 -1.23
CA SER A 262 12.74 13.28 -0.48
C SER A 262 11.57 14.08 -1.04
N VAL A 263 11.10 13.79 -2.27
CA VAL A 263 10.17 14.67 -2.99
C VAL A 263 8.77 14.08 -3.14
N THR A 264 8.62 12.76 -3.09
CA THR A 264 7.38 12.09 -3.51
C THR A 264 6.88 10.97 -2.59
N GLY A 265 7.51 10.76 -1.43
CA GLY A 265 7.15 9.64 -0.54
C GLY A 265 7.57 8.26 -1.09
N PHE A 266 8.54 8.21 -2.00
CA PHE A 266 9.17 6.95 -2.44
C PHE A 266 10.10 6.45 -1.33
N LEU A 267 9.65 5.42 -0.63
CA LEU A 267 10.32 4.87 0.56
C LEU A 267 11.29 3.74 0.24
N LEU A 268 11.58 3.48 -1.04
CA LEU A 268 12.32 2.29 -1.48
C LEU A 268 11.71 0.99 -0.94
N GLY A 269 10.39 0.95 -0.71
CA GLY A 269 9.66 -0.23 -0.26
C GLY A 269 9.87 -1.43 -1.17
N HIS A 270 9.56 -2.62 -0.67
CA HIS A 270 9.81 -3.86 -1.42
C HIS A 270 8.54 -4.68 -1.70
N HIS A 271 7.34 -4.18 -1.35
CA HIS A 271 6.08 -4.85 -1.65
C HIS A 271 5.47 -4.36 -2.96
N THR A 272 4.92 -5.29 -3.74
CA THR A 272 4.13 -5.00 -4.94
C THR A 272 3.01 -6.02 -5.11
N PHE A 273 1.95 -5.65 -5.82
CA PHE A 273 0.73 -6.42 -5.94
C PHE A 273 0.46 -6.81 -7.40
N PHE A 274 -0.27 -7.90 -7.62
CA PHE A 274 -0.59 -8.38 -8.97
C PHE A 274 -1.36 -7.36 -9.83
N TYR A 275 -2.02 -6.39 -9.21
CA TYR A 275 -2.79 -5.34 -9.88
C TYR A 275 -2.06 -4.00 -9.98
N GLY A 276 -0.90 -3.85 -9.37
CA GLY A 276 -0.13 -2.62 -9.46
C GLY A 276 0.93 -2.48 -8.37
N ALA A 277 1.77 -1.47 -8.50
CA ALA A 277 2.81 -1.14 -7.56
C ALA A 277 2.41 0.07 -6.70
N PRO A 278 2.62 0.02 -5.37
CA PRO A 278 2.52 1.21 -4.55
C PRO A 278 3.61 2.24 -4.92
N ASN A 279 3.34 3.52 -4.70
CA ASN A 279 4.31 4.59 -4.97
C ASN A 279 5.61 4.45 -4.15
N ALA A 280 5.55 3.70 -3.06
CA ALA A 280 6.72 3.42 -2.22
C ALA A 280 7.77 2.52 -2.88
N LEU A 281 7.44 1.81 -3.96
CA LEU A 281 8.38 0.95 -4.67
C LEU A 281 9.47 1.79 -5.34
N PRO A 282 10.75 1.32 -5.42
CA PRO A 282 11.79 2.01 -6.17
C PRO A 282 11.34 2.36 -7.59
N GLN A 283 11.51 3.61 -7.99
CA GLN A 283 10.96 4.14 -9.23
C GLN A 283 11.38 3.33 -10.47
N LEU A 284 12.60 2.82 -10.49
CA LEU A 284 13.11 2.00 -11.59
C LEU A 284 12.37 0.66 -11.78
N LEU A 285 11.59 0.22 -10.77
CA LEU A 285 10.78 -0.99 -10.82
C LEU A 285 9.33 -0.72 -11.26
N LEU A 286 8.86 0.52 -11.20
CA LEU A 286 7.49 0.85 -11.57
C LEU A 286 7.12 0.38 -12.98
N PRO A 287 8.01 0.48 -14.00
CA PRO A 287 7.71 -0.04 -15.34
C PRO A 287 7.37 -1.53 -15.40
N LEU A 288 7.84 -2.32 -14.45
CA LEU A 288 7.56 -3.77 -14.40
C LEU A 288 6.22 -4.09 -13.71
N PHE A 289 5.81 -3.26 -12.75
CA PHE A 289 4.71 -3.60 -11.86
C PHE A 289 3.52 -2.65 -11.92
N ARG A 290 3.64 -1.46 -12.55
CA ARG A 290 2.51 -0.56 -12.75
C ARG A 290 1.64 -0.98 -13.92
N ARG A 291 0.35 -0.70 -13.80
CA ARG A 291 -0.64 -0.91 -14.84
C ARG A 291 -0.70 0.29 -15.76
N VAL A 292 -1.11 0.09 -17.02
CA VAL A 292 -1.31 1.17 -18.00
C VAL A 292 -2.28 2.22 -17.48
N GLU A 293 -3.32 1.81 -16.78
CA GLU A 293 -4.36 2.69 -16.21
C GLU A 293 -3.79 3.68 -15.19
N ASP A 294 -2.70 3.29 -14.50
CA ASP A 294 -2.01 4.17 -13.55
C ASP A 294 -1.25 5.32 -14.26
N PHE A 295 -0.99 5.18 -15.57
CA PHE A 295 -0.24 6.17 -16.36
C PHE A 295 -1.12 7.24 -16.99
N THR A 296 -2.42 7.00 -17.14
CA THR A 296 -3.34 8.02 -17.68
C THR A 296 -3.51 9.22 -16.76
N SER A 297 -3.17 9.06 -15.47
CA SER A 297 -3.17 10.12 -14.47
C SER A 297 -1.79 10.73 -14.20
N TYR A 298 -0.71 10.17 -14.79
CA TYR A 298 0.64 10.71 -14.66
C TYR A 298 0.94 11.75 -15.72
N ASP A 299 1.60 12.83 -15.31
CA ASP A 299 2.15 13.82 -16.23
C ASP A 299 3.05 13.13 -17.27
N THR A 300 2.79 13.41 -18.54
CA THR A 300 3.55 12.86 -19.67
C THR A 300 5.06 13.10 -19.59
N SER A 301 5.51 14.05 -18.77
CA SER A 301 6.92 14.28 -18.49
C SER A 301 7.62 13.12 -17.79
N VAL A 302 6.89 12.33 -16.99
CA VAL A 302 7.42 11.14 -16.31
C VAL A 302 7.51 9.95 -17.26
N GLN A 303 6.63 9.86 -18.26
CA GLN A 303 6.63 8.77 -19.25
C GLN A 303 7.87 8.76 -20.14
N GLN A 304 8.49 9.91 -20.38
CA GLN A 304 9.66 10.02 -21.28
C GLN A 304 10.96 9.44 -20.71
N GLY A 305 11.00 9.19 -19.40
CA GLY A 305 12.16 8.59 -18.74
C GLY A 305 12.01 7.11 -18.37
N LEU A 306 10.81 6.53 -18.60
CA LEU A 306 10.55 5.15 -18.20
C LEU A 306 11.01 4.17 -19.29
N PRO A 307 11.80 3.21 -18.90
CA PRO A 307 12.54 2.38 -19.84
C PRO A 307 11.79 1.13 -20.34
N CYS A 308 10.66 0.77 -19.79
CA CYS A 308 9.85 -0.37 -20.21
C CYS A 308 8.52 0.07 -20.81
N ASP A 309 8.11 -0.62 -21.87
CA ASP A 309 6.80 -0.47 -22.45
C ASP A 309 5.79 -1.29 -21.62
N ILE A 310 5.18 -0.62 -20.65
CA ILE A 310 4.19 -1.24 -19.74
C ILE A 310 2.90 -1.59 -20.49
N ILE A 311 2.65 -0.95 -21.63
CA ILE A 311 1.47 -1.21 -22.45
C ILE A 311 1.36 -2.68 -22.79
N ASP A 312 2.49 -3.34 -23.09
CA ASP A 312 2.52 -4.77 -23.40
C ASP A 312 2.10 -5.67 -22.23
N TYR A 313 2.30 -5.22 -20.99
CA TYR A 313 1.97 -6.02 -19.82
C TYR A 313 0.46 -6.13 -19.57
N ASP A 314 -0.26 -5.02 -19.68
CA ASP A 314 -1.71 -5.01 -19.47
C ASP A 314 -2.48 -5.55 -20.67
N ILE A 315 -1.99 -5.37 -21.88
CA ILE A 315 -2.58 -5.93 -23.12
C ILE A 315 -2.45 -7.46 -23.14
N ALA A 316 -1.35 -8.00 -22.62
CA ALA A 316 -1.13 -9.45 -22.59
C ALA A 316 -2.06 -10.19 -21.61
N ASN A 317 -2.61 -9.51 -20.59
CA ASN A 317 -3.44 -10.11 -19.56
C ASN A 317 -4.65 -9.25 -19.17
N PRO A 318 -5.54 -8.85 -20.09
CA PRO A 318 -6.64 -7.95 -19.78
C PRO A 318 -7.73 -8.59 -18.90
N GLU A 319 -7.87 -9.93 -18.92
CA GLU A 319 -8.98 -10.62 -18.27
C GLU A 319 -8.92 -10.64 -16.72
N PRO A 320 -7.79 -10.86 -16.04
CA PRO A 320 -7.76 -10.88 -14.58
C PRO A 320 -8.15 -9.54 -13.96
N ILE A 321 -7.87 -8.45 -14.66
CA ILE A 321 -8.04 -7.08 -14.21
C ILE A 321 -9.49 -6.62 -14.36
N THR A 322 -10.10 -6.91 -15.50
CA THR A 322 -11.48 -6.49 -15.80
C THR A 322 -12.53 -7.22 -14.95
N ARG A 323 -12.21 -8.36 -14.37
CA ARG A 323 -13.13 -9.12 -13.51
C ARG A 323 -13.22 -8.59 -12.07
N PHE A 324 -12.24 -7.82 -11.62
CA PHE A 324 -12.16 -7.37 -10.23
C PHE A 324 -12.54 -5.92 -10.02
N TYR A 325 -12.49 -5.08 -11.06
CA TYR A 325 -13.02 -3.73 -10.97
C TYR A 325 -14.55 -3.77 -11.13
N PRO A 326 -15.30 -3.26 -10.16
CA PRO A 326 -16.71 -3.02 -10.41
C PRO A 326 -16.81 -2.08 -11.62
N ARG A 327 -17.53 -2.50 -12.67
CA ARG A 327 -17.86 -1.59 -13.76
C ARG A 327 -18.50 -0.37 -13.12
N GLN A 328 -17.96 0.80 -13.37
CA GLN A 328 -18.65 2.01 -13.02
C GLN A 328 -20.01 1.94 -13.69
N PRO A 329 -21.12 2.19 -12.97
CA PRO A 329 -22.40 2.35 -13.62
C PRO A 329 -22.26 3.50 -14.61
N GLY A 330 -22.49 3.21 -15.90
CA GLY A 330 -22.48 4.19 -16.98
C GLY A 330 -23.60 5.19 -16.80
#